data_11dd8b7b7df7c92fd22a7bbf215115ac
#
_entry.id   11dd8b7b7df7c92fd22a7bbf215115ac
#
_cell.length_a   1.000
_cell.length_b   1.000
_cell.length_c   1.000
_cell.angle_alpha   90.00
_cell.angle_beta   90.00
_cell.angle_gamma   90.00
#
_symmetry.space_group_name_H-M   'P 1'
#
loop_
_entity.id
_entity.type
_entity.pdbx_description
1 polymer ?
#
loop_
_entity_poly.entity_id
_entity_poly.type
_entity_poly.pdbx_seq_one_letter_code
_entity_poly.pdbx_strand_id
1 'polypeptide(L)'
;MNNNRWMNNHPLLCYNVFGGIVMFDTHLHLVNEGYDDIGRVIDDATESGVLYLILGGCSKEDNASNIDLCKEYNNLFVTVGYHPSEIDNLNDADFLLLEKQILNNKDKILGIGEIGLDYHYGKEDKILQLDLFAKQLKIAEELNLPVVIHSRDATEDTINMLKKFKVKGVIHCFSGSLEIAKTYIKMGYYLGIGGVVTFKNSKLGTTLQSLSLDNIVLETDSPYLAPVPYRGSLNSSKNIPVIAEYIANLYDVSVQEVAEKTTENVKKIYGI
;
A
#
# COMPACT_ATOMS: atom_id res chain seq x y z
N MET A 1 23.54 -5.25 -15.44
CA MET A 1 22.83 -5.84 -16.60
C MET A 1 21.37 -5.50 -16.43
N ASN A 2 20.80 -4.78 -17.38
CA ASN A 2 19.46 -4.18 -17.28
C ASN A 2 18.37 -5.25 -17.20
N ASN A 3 17.69 -5.34 -16.05
CA ASN A 3 16.52 -6.21 -15.85
C ASN A 3 15.21 -5.53 -16.32
N ASN A 4 15.18 -4.99 -17.53
CA ASN A 4 13.96 -4.48 -18.16
C ASN A 4 13.12 -5.60 -18.81
N ARG A 5 13.01 -6.77 -18.20
CA ARG A 5 12.27 -7.89 -18.78
C ARG A 5 10.76 -7.84 -18.55
N TRP A 6 10.31 -6.95 -17.65
CA TRP A 6 8.90 -6.80 -17.27
C TRP A 6 8.11 -5.84 -18.17
N MET A 7 8.79 -4.88 -18.83
CA MET A 7 8.11 -3.80 -19.57
C MET A 7 7.44 -4.24 -20.87
N ASN A 8 7.72 -5.41 -21.42
CA ASN A 8 7.27 -5.75 -22.79
C ASN A 8 6.05 -6.65 -22.89
N ASN A 9 5.47 -7.16 -21.79
CA ASN A 9 4.35 -8.10 -21.85
C ASN A 9 3.26 -7.87 -20.79
N HIS A 10 3.28 -6.79 -20.02
CA HIS A 10 2.20 -6.51 -19.07
C HIS A 10 1.03 -5.81 -19.76
N PRO A 11 -0.24 -6.24 -19.52
CA PRO A 11 -1.44 -5.65 -20.13
C PRO A 11 -1.72 -4.19 -19.72
N LEU A 12 -0.88 -3.57 -18.89
CA LEU A 12 -0.95 -2.17 -18.46
C LEU A 12 -0.98 -1.14 -19.61
N LEU A 13 -0.68 -1.55 -20.86
CA LEU A 13 -0.59 -0.64 -22.02
C LEU A 13 -1.89 -0.48 -22.82
N CYS A 14 -2.98 -1.17 -22.48
CA CYS A 14 -4.14 -1.29 -23.38
C CYS A 14 -5.48 -0.70 -22.90
N TYR A 15 -5.56 -0.04 -21.76
CA TYR A 15 -6.85 0.50 -21.30
C TYR A 15 -6.93 2.04 -21.42
N ASN A 16 -7.47 2.48 -22.53
CA ASN A 16 -8.06 3.81 -22.70
C ASN A 16 -9.54 3.73 -22.34
N VAL A 17 -9.89 3.84 -21.05
CA VAL A 17 -11.26 3.87 -20.58
C VAL A 17 -11.62 5.29 -20.14
N PHE A 18 -12.66 5.85 -20.72
CA PHE A 18 -13.31 7.11 -20.33
C PHE A 18 -12.37 8.29 -20.01
N GLY A 19 -11.76 8.89 -21.03
CA GLY A 19 -10.96 10.11 -20.86
C GLY A 19 -9.52 9.90 -20.37
N GLY A 20 -9.04 8.66 -20.24
CA GLY A 20 -7.60 8.36 -20.05
C GLY A 20 -7.08 8.41 -18.61
N ILE A 21 -7.90 8.60 -17.60
CA ILE A 21 -7.46 8.61 -16.20
C ILE A 21 -7.32 7.16 -15.71
N VAL A 22 -6.12 6.77 -15.30
CA VAL A 22 -5.82 5.49 -14.65
C VAL A 22 -5.37 5.77 -13.23
N MET A 23 -6.04 5.18 -12.25
CA MET A 23 -5.66 5.26 -10.85
C MET A 23 -5.37 3.87 -10.29
N PHE A 24 -4.53 3.85 -9.26
CA PHE A 24 -4.27 2.69 -8.42
C PHE A 24 -4.86 2.91 -7.02
N ASP A 25 -5.36 1.84 -6.42
CA ASP A 25 -5.46 1.72 -4.98
C ASP A 25 -4.27 0.88 -4.51
N THR A 26 -3.31 1.50 -3.82
CA THR A 26 -2.04 0.86 -3.50
C THR A 26 -2.05 0.05 -2.22
N HIS A 27 -3.16 0.10 -1.46
CA HIS A 27 -3.33 -0.71 -0.25
C HIS A 27 -4.80 -0.86 0.14
N LEU A 28 -5.27 -2.09 0.13
CA LEU A 28 -6.63 -2.45 0.54
C LEU A 28 -6.69 -3.92 0.98
N HIS A 29 -7.77 -4.28 1.69
CA HIS A 29 -8.10 -5.63 2.09
C HIS A 29 -9.46 -6.03 1.51
N LEU A 30 -9.55 -7.17 0.85
CA LEU A 30 -10.80 -7.66 0.22
C LEU A 30 -11.29 -8.97 0.84
N VAL A 31 -10.37 -9.89 1.09
CA VAL A 31 -10.72 -11.22 1.56
C VAL A 31 -11.04 -11.18 3.05
N ASN A 32 -12.13 -11.84 3.44
CA ASN A 32 -12.60 -11.93 4.84
C ASN A 32 -12.98 -10.59 5.53
N GLU A 33 -13.14 -9.50 4.78
CA GLU A 33 -13.33 -8.14 5.31
C GLU A 33 -14.81 -7.66 5.27
N GLY A 34 -15.74 -8.60 5.16
CA GLY A 34 -17.17 -8.30 5.27
C GLY A 34 -17.81 -7.73 3.99
N TYR A 35 -17.19 -7.92 2.83
CA TYR A 35 -17.83 -7.67 1.56
C TYR A 35 -18.68 -8.87 1.14
N ASP A 36 -19.95 -8.60 0.76
CA ASP A 36 -20.88 -9.63 0.30
C ASP A 36 -20.50 -10.18 -1.10
N ASP A 37 -19.88 -9.35 -1.94
CA ASP A 37 -19.52 -9.66 -3.32
C ASP A 37 -18.21 -8.94 -3.70
N ILE A 38 -17.11 -9.68 -3.67
CA ILE A 38 -15.77 -9.15 -4.04
C ILE A 38 -15.71 -8.77 -5.52
N GLY A 39 -16.33 -9.55 -6.41
CA GLY A 39 -16.39 -9.23 -7.84
C GLY A 39 -17.03 -7.87 -8.09
N ARG A 40 -18.14 -7.59 -7.40
CA ARG A 40 -18.80 -6.29 -7.48
C ARG A 40 -17.94 -5.14 -6.95
N VAL A 41 -17.15 -5.36 -5.91
CA VAL A 41 -16.21 -4.34 -5.38
C VAL A 41 -15.14 -3.98 -6.42
N ILE A 42 -14.61 -4.98 -7.13
CA ILE A 42 -13.61 -4.81 -8.19
C ILE A 42 -14.22 -4.09 -9.41
N ASP A 43 -15.45 -4.47 -9.80
CA ASP A 43 -16.17 -3.82 -10.90
C ASP A 43 -16.45 -2.35 -10.57
N ASP A 44 -16.98 -2.03 -9.38
CA ASP A 44 -17.26 -0.67 -8.92
C ASP A 44 -15.98 0.20 -8.93
N ALA A 45 -14.84 -0.37 -8.55
CA ALA A 45 -13.54 0.32 -8.60
C ALA A 45 -13.17 0.66 -10.05
N THR A 46 -13.27 -0.32 -10.95
CA THR A 46 -12.96 -0.16 -12.37
C THR A 46 -13.87 0.88 -13.03
N GLU A 47 -15.18 0.83 -12.78
CA GLU A 47 -16.16 1.81 -13.25
C GLU A 47 -15.85 3.24 -12.77
N SER A 48 -15.18 3.36 -11.61
CA SER A 48 -14.75 4.64 -11.02
C SER A 48 -13.37 5.12 -11.52
N GLY A 49 -12.73 4.39 -12.46
CA GLY A 49 -11.40 4.73 -13.00
C GLY A 49 -10.22 4.20 -12.17
N VAL A 50 -10.49 3.37 -11.15
CA VAL A 50 -9.45 2.70 -10.35
C VAL A 50 -9.20 1.34 -10.98
N LEU A 51 -8.23 1.29 -11.90
CA LEU A 51 -8.04 0.12 -12.74
C LEU A 51 -7.20 -0.96 -12.08
N TYR A 52 -6.37 -0.62 -11.11
CA TYR A 52 -5.44 -1.56 -10.48
C TYR A 52 -5.52 -1.48 -8.97
N LEU A 53 -5.57 -2.64 -8.34
CA LEU A 53 -5.72 -2.80 -6.91
C LEU A 53 -4.55 -3.64 -6.37
N ILE A 54 -3.90 -3.17 -5.30
CA ILE A 54 -2.80 -3.88 -4.64
C ILE A 54 -3.27 -4.33 -3.26
N LEU A 55 -3.55 -5.61 -3.12
CA LEU A 55 -4.03 -6.20 -1.88
C LEU A 55 -2.92 -6.26 -0.83
N GLY A 56 -3.22 -5.89 0.40
CA GLY A 56 -2.33 -6.05 1.55
C GLY A 56 -2.49 -7.42 2.19
N GLY A 57 -1.42 -8.22 2.25
CA GLY A 57 -1.42 -9.46 3.01
C GLY A 57 -0.96 -9.22 4.45
N CYS A 58 -1.72 -9.71 5.43
CA CYS A 58 -1.44 -9.49 6.85
C CYS A 58 -1.11 -10.78 7.60
N SER A 59 -1.60 -11.93 7.13
CA SER A 59 -1.44 -13.26 7.74
C SER A 59 -1.09 -14.33 6.70
N LYS A 60 -0.83 -15.55 7.14
CA LYS A 60 -0.62 -16.71 6.25
C LYS A 60 -1.83 -16.95 5.36
N GLU A 61 -2.99 -16.88 5.98
CA GLU A 61 -4.28 -17.11 5.36
C GLU A 61 -4.60 -16.02 4.33
N ASP A 62 -4.39 -14.76 4.69
CA ASP A 62 -4.60 -13.63 3.78
C ASP A 62 -3.64 -13.67 2.59
N ASN A 63 -2.36 -13.95 2.84
CA ASN A 63 -1.37 -14.09 1.77
C ASN A 63 -1.81 -15.14 0.74
N ALA A 64 -2.25 -16.32 1.21
CA ALA A 64 -2.69 -17.39 0.32
C ALA A 64 -3.95 -17.01 -0.46
N SER A 65 -4.97 -16.49 0.24
CA SER A 65 -6.25 -16.11 -0.36
C SER A 65 -6.11 -14.95 -1.34
N ASN A 66 -5.31 -13.94 -1.03
CA ASN A 66 -5.03 -12.81 -1.90
C ASN A 66 -4.26 -13.24 -3.17
N ILE A 67 -3.28 -14.14 -3.05
CA ILE A 67 -2.56 -14.70 -4.19
C ILE A 67 -3.52 -15.44 -5.11
N ASP A 68 -4.42 -16.24 -4.57
CA ASP A 68 -5.39 -16.99 -5.36
C ASP A 68 -6.39 -16.05 -6.05
N LEU A 69 -6.90 -15.05 -5.35
CA LEU A 69 -7.77 -14.04 -5.94
C LEU A 69 -7.06 -13.27 -7.08
N CYS A 70 -5.78 -12.93 -6.92
CA CYS A 70 -5.00 -12.27 -7.97
C CYS A 70 -4.82 -13.12 -9.25
N LYS A 71 -4.96 -14.44 -9.19
CA LYS A 71 -4.93 -15.32 -10.38
C LYS A 71 -6.23 -15.25 -11.18
N GLU A 72 -7.33 -14.92 -10.53
CA GLU A 72 -8.65 -14.81 -11.17
C GLU A 72 -8.81 -13.46 -11.87
N TYR A 73 -8.17 -12.40 -11.36
CA TYR A 73 -8.30 -11.03 -11.87
C TYR A 73 -6.96 -10.46 -12.33
N ASN A 74 -6.89 -10.03 -13.60
CA ASN A 74 -5.65 -9.52 -14.19
C ASN A 74 -5.20 -8.18 -13.61
N ASN A 75 -6.12 -7.38 -13.09
CA ASN A 75 -5.90 -6.06 -12.54
C ASN A 75 -5.64 -6.05 -11.02
N LEU A 76 -5.59 -7.23 -10.39
CA LEU A 76 -5.20 -7.37 -9.00
C LEU A 76 -3.74 -7.77 -8.89
N PHE A 77 -3.09 -7.16 -7.90
CA PHE A 77 -1.75 -7.48 -7.41
C PHE A 77 -1.80 -7.61 -5.89
N VAL A 78 -0.71 -8.10 -5.30
CA VAL A 78 -0.64 -8.29 -3.86
C VAL A 78 0.76 -7.94 -3.34
N THR A 79 0.80 -7.42 -2.12
CA THR A 79 1.99 -7.46 -1.26
C THR A 79 1.76 -8.50 -0.19
N VAL A 80 2.76 -9.34 0.09
CA VAL A 80 2.66 -10.44 1.06
C VAL A 80 3.55 -10.18 2.25
N GLY A 81 3.01 -10.43 3.45
CA GLY A 81 3.74 -10.18 4.68
C GLY A 81 2.97 -10.67 5.90
N TYR A 82 3.54 -10.38 7.05
CA TYR A 82 2.93 -10.67 8.34
C TYR A 82 2.85 -9.37 9.15
N HIS A 83 1.62 -8.95 9.40
CA HIS A 83 1.33 -7.77 10.22
C HIS A 83 1.85 -7.97 11.66
N PRO A 84 2.24 -6.91 12.38
CA PRO A 84 2.70 -7.03 13.77
C PRO A 84 1.70 -7.72 14.74
N SER A 85 0.43 -7.81 14.42
CA SER A 85 -0.55 -8.59 15.21
C SER A 85 -0.37 -10.10 15.13
N GLU A 86 0.42 -10.60 14.18
CA GLU A 86 0.61 -12.04 13.92
C GLU A 86 1.78 -12.65 14.71
N ILE A 87 2.42 -11.90 15.59
CA ILE A 87 3.64 -12.31 16.32
C ILE A 87 3.54 -13.66 17.03
N ASP A 88 2.38 -13.99 17.60
CA ASP A 88 2.17 -15.22 18.35
C ASP A 88 1.90 -16.46 17.46
N ASN A 89 1.64 -16.22 16.17
CA ASN A 89 1.17 -17.24 15.22
C ASN A 89 2.25 -17.73 14.26
N LEU A 90 3.50 -17.22 14.38
CA LEU A 90 4.55 -17.41 13.38
C LEU A 90 5.74 -18.18 13.91
N ASN A 91 6.33 -19.00 13.04
CA ASN A 91 7.58 -19.73 13.25
C ASN A 91 8.48 -19.66 12.02
N ASP A 92 9.70 -20.21 12.09
CA ASP A 92 10.68 -20.09 11.00
C ASP A 92 10.21 -20.72 9.67
N ALA A 93 9.34 -21.74 9.69
CA ALA A 93 8.80 -22.34 8.48
C ALA A 93 7.84 -21.39 7.72
N ASP A 94 7.22 -20.44 8.43
CA ASP A 94 6.32 -19.47 7.82
C ASP A 94 7.09 -18.45 6.97
N PHE A 95 8.31 -18.09 7.36
CA PHE A 95 9.18 -17.22 6.54
C PHE A 95 9.66 -17.94 5.27
N LEU A 96 9.96 -19.23 5.36
CA LEU A 96 10.27 -20.05 4.17
C LEU A 96 9.06 -20.19 3.24
N LEU A 97 7.85 -20.28 3.80
CA LEU A 97 6.61 -20.26 3.02
C LEU A 97 6.42 -18.92 2.30
N LEU A 98 6.65 -17.80 3.00
CA LEU A 98 6.57 -16.45 2.42
C LEU A 98 7.52 -16.30 1.22
N GLU A 99 8.78 -16.69 1.37
CA GLU A 99 9.77 -16.67 0.27
C GLU A 99 9.31 -17.53 -0.89
N LYS A 100 8.80 -18.74 -0.62
CA LYS A 100 8.29 -19.65 -1.66
C LYS A 100 7.08 -19.07 -2.39
N GLN A 101 6.15 -18.42 -1.68
CA GLN A 101 5.02 -17.74 -2.28
C GLN A 101 5.50 -16.64 -3.24
N ILE A 102 6.47 -15.82 -2.81
CA ILE A 102 7.05 -14.74 -3.62
C ILE A 102 7.71 -15.31 -4.90
N LEU A 103 8.55 -16.33 -4.74
CA LEU A 103 9.27 -16.90 -5.88
C LEU A 103 8.36 -17.56 -6.92
N ASN A 104 7.23 -18.13 -6.49
CA ASN A 104 6.30 -18.84 -7.35
C ASN A 104 5.24 -17.94 -8.02
N ASN A 105 5.04 -16.70 -7.52
CA ASN A 105 3.98 -15.78 -8.00
C ASN A 105 4.54 -14.38 -8.31
N LYS A 106 5.71 -14.31 -8.93
CA LYS A 106 6.43 -13.04 -9.21
C LYS A 106 5.65 -12.07 -10.10
N ASP A 107 4.73 -12.55 -10.88
CA ASP A 107 3.87 -11.77 -11.76
C ASP A 107 2.72 -11.06 -11.03
N LYS A 108 2.39 -11.50 -9.82
CA LYS A 108 1.30 -10.98 -9.00
C LYS A 108 1.78 -10.33 -7.71
N ILE A 109 2.89 -10.81 -7.12
CA ILE A 109 3.44 -10.26 -5.90
C ILE A 109 4.39 -9.11 -6.23
N LEU A 110 4.00 -7.90 -5.85
CA LEU A 110 4.75 -6.67 -6.13
C LEU A 110 5.74 -6.30 -5.03
N GLY A 111 5.55 -6.77 -3.81
CA GLY A 111 6.38 -6.38 -2.67
C GLY A 111 6.11 -7.18 -1.41
N ILE A 112 6.79 -6.81 -0.33
CA ILE A 112 6.57 -7.37 1.00
C ILE A 112 5.79 -6.37 1.85
N GLY A 113 4.63 -6.79 2.34
CA GLY A 113 3.71 -5.98 3.12
C GLY A 113 2.34 -6.68 3.26
N GLU A 114 1.65 -6.33 4.29
CA GLU A 114 1.85 -5.26 5.26
C GLU A 114 2.76 -5.73 6.39
N ILE A 115 3.85 -4.99 6.65
CA ILE A 115 4.83 -5.30 7.70
C ILE A 115 5.16 -4.05 8.52
N GLY A 116 5.58 -4.21 9.75
CA GLY A 116 5.95 -3.03 10.53
C GLY A 116 5.75 -3.17 12.03
N LEU A 117 5.31 -2.06 12.67
CA LEU A 117 5.18 -1.93 14.11
C LEU A 117 3.84 -1.29 14.48
N ASP A 118 3.13 -1.86 15.43
CA ASP A 118 1.90 -1.31 16.02
C ASP A 118 1.99 -1.34 17.54
N TYR A 119 2.05 -0.16 18.17
CA TYR A 119 2.10 -0.02 19.63
C TYR A 119 0.81 0.53 20.22
N HIS A 120 -0.24 0.59 19.41
CA HIS A 120 -1.52 1.17 19.82
C HIS A 120 -2.17 0.42 20.99
N TYR A 121 -2.04 -0.90 21.01
CA TYR A 121 -2.61 -1.75 22.06
C TYR A 121 -1.63 -2.06 23.19
N GLY A 122 -0.44 -1.48 23.20
CA GLY A 122 0.61 -1.68 24.19
C GLY A 122 1.98 -1.88 23.57
N LYS A 123 2.99 -2.02 24.44
CA LYS A 123 4.38 -2.21 24.02
C LYS A 123 4.99 -3.49 24.60
N GLU A 124 4.18 -4.35 25.15
CA GLU A 124 4.60 -5.59 25.80
C GLU A 124 5.35 -6.48 24.80
N ASP A 125 4.86 -6.52 23.55
CA ASP A 125 5.40 -7.34 22.48
C ASP A 125 6.39 -6.59 21.56
N LYS A 126 6.82 -5.42 21.98
CA LYS A 126 7.72 -4.55 21.18
C LYS A 126 8.93 -5.31 20.64
N ILE A 127 9.59 -6.14 21.45
CA ILE A 127 10.79 -6.87 21.04
C ILE A 127 10.45 -7.90 19.97
N LEU A 128 9.33 -8.61 20.11
CA LEU A 128 8.86 -9.59 19.14
C LEU A 128 8.45 -8.93 17.82
N GLN A 129 7.74 -7.79 17.88
CA GLN A 129 7.40 -7.02 16.68
C GLN A 129 8.66 -6.52 15.96
N LEU A 130 9.67 -6.04 16.68
CA LEU A 130 10.93 -5.61 16.08
C LEU A 130 11.68 -6.77 15.42
N ASP A 131 11.68 -7.96 16.00
CA ASP A 131 12.30 -9.16 15.40
C ASP A 131 11.54 -9.60 14.15
N LEU A 132 10.21 -9.68 14.21
CA LEU A 132 9.35 -9.98 13.08
C LEU A 132 9.57 -9.01 11.92
N PHE A 133 9.59 -7.71 12.22
CA PHE A 133 9.81 -6.66 11.22
C PHE A 133 11.19 -6.79 10.57
N ALA A 134 12.25 -7.01 11.37
CA ALA A 134 13.61 -7.16 10.87
C ALA A 134 13.77 -8.39 9.95
N LYS A 135 13.16 -9.54 10.29
CA LYS A 135 13.17 -10.75 9.45
C LYS A 135 12.56 -10.49 8.07
N GLN A 136 11.44 -9.80 8.02
CA GLN A 136 10.75 -9.50 6.76
C GLN A 136 11.48 -8.44 5.94
N LEU A 137 12.06 -7.40 6.57
CA LEU A 137 12.93 -6.44 5.89
C LEU A 137 14.16 -7.09 5.27
N LYS A 138 14.72 -8.11 5.93
CA LYS A 138 15.83 -8.88 5.41
C LYS A 138 15.43 -9.64 4.14
N ILE A 139 14.29 -10.30 4.13
CA ILE A 139 13.75 -10.99 2.94
C ILE A 139 13.54 -9.96 1.80
N ALA A 140 12.95 -8.79 2.10
CA ALA A 140 12.76 -7.73 1.12
C ALA A 140 14.08 -7.25 0.51
N GLU A 141 15.10 -7.05 1.34
CA GLU A 141 16.45 -6.64 0.89
C GLU A 141 17.10 -7.72 0.02
N GLU A 142 17.08 -8.98 0.43
CA GLU A 142 17.66 -10.12 -0.29
C GLU A 142 16.99 -10.37 -1.64
N LEU A 143 15.67 -10.19 -1.72
CA LEU A 143 14.89 -10.35 -2.95
C LEU A 143 14.78 -9.06 -3.78
N ASN A 144 15.33 -7.93 -3.27
CA ASN A 144 15.24 -6.59 -3.88
C ASN A 144 13.79 -6.19 -4.19
N LEU A 145 12.90 -6.40 -3.23
CA LEU A 145 11.48 -6.07 -3.33
C LEU A 145 11.15 -4.80 -2.54
N PRO A 146 10.20 -3.97 -3.01
CA PRO A 146 9.68 -2.87 -2.22
C PRO A 146 8.84 -3.38 -1.05
N VAL A 147 8.67 -2.49 -0.05
CA VAL A 147 7.93 -2.81 1.17
C VAL A 147 6.74 -1.88 1.38
N VAL A 148 5.67 -2.40 1.99
CA VAL A 148 4.53 -1.61 2.50
C VAL A 148 4.57 -1.65 4.01
N ILE A 149 4.77 -0.47 4.62
CA ILE A 149 5.10 -0.34 6.03
C ILE A 149 3.91 0.16 6.84
N HIS A 150 3.50 -0.64 7.79
CA HIS A 150 2.62 -0.26 8.88
C HIS A 150 3.39 0.42 10.01
N SER A 151 2.92 1.56 10.49
CA SER A 151 3.55 2.27 11.62
C SER A 151 2.51 3.00 12.45
N ARG A 152 2.08 2.40 13.54
CA ARG A 152 1.09 2.99 14.46
C ARG A 152 1.66 3.17 15.85
N ASP A 153 1.71 4.42 16.34
CA ASP A 153 2.32 4.81 17.60
C ASP A 153 3.79 4.34 17.77
N ALA A 154 4.49 4.05 16.65
CA ALA A 154 5.81 3.40 16.59
C ALA A 154 6.83 4.13 15.68
N THR A 155 6.58 5.37 15.30
CA THR A 155 7.32 6.11 14.26
C THR A 155 8.83 6.10 14.46
N GLU A 156 9.32 6.35 15.68
CA GLU A 156 10.76 6.41 15.96
C GLU A 156 11.44 5.05 15.73
N ASP A 157 10.87 3.99 16.28
CA ASP A 157 11.41 2.63 16.12
C ASP A 157 11.32 2.17 14.65
N THR A 158 10.24 2.52 13.95
CA THR A 158 10.09 2.23 12.52
C THR A 158 11.21 2.90 11.72
N ILE A 159 11.44 4.21 11.90
CA ILE A 159 12.51 4.93 11.21
C ILE A 159 13.89 4.32 11.55
N ASN A 160 14.14 4.00 12.82
CA ASN A 160 15.40 3.42 13.25
C ASN A 160 15.63 2.01 12.70
N MET A 161 14.56 1.22 12.54
CA MET A 161 14.64 -0.09 11.91
C MET A 161 14.91 0.04 10.40
N LEU A 162 14.16 0.86 9.69
CA LEU A 162 14.31 1.06 8.24
C LEU A 162 15.68 1.56 7.83
N LYS A 163 16.37 2.34 8.69
CA LYS A 163 17.76 2.79 8.44
C LYS A 163 18.79 1.65 8.37
N LYS A 164 18.47 0.46 8.89
CA LYS A 164 19.39 -0.68 8.95
C LYS A 164 19.37 -1.52 7.65
N PHE A 165 18.37 -1.30 6.77
CA PHE A 165 18.15 -2.09 5.56
C PHE A 165 18.11 -1.21 4.31
N LYS A 166 18.53 -1.77 3.18
CA LYS A 166 18.53 -1.08 1.88
C LYS A 166 17.26 -1.39 1.10
N VAL A 167 16.12 -1.05 1.69
CA VAL A 167 14.79 -1.25 1.09
C VAL A 167 14.10 0.09 0.87
N LYS A 168 13.14 0.13 -0.03
CA LYS A 168 12.29 1.28 -0.35
C LYS A 168 10.85 0.79 -0.46
N GLY A 169 9.90 1.71 -0.49
CA GLY A 169 8.50 1.33 -0.62
C GLY A 169 7.57 2.43 -0.17
N VAL A 170 6.48 2.04 0.45
CA VAL A 170 5.40 2.93 0.89
C VAL A 170 5.26 2.87 2.40
N ILE A 171 5.17 4.04 3.03
CA ILE A 171 4.63 4.17 4.38
C ILE A 171 3.12 4.28 4.23
N HIS A 172 2.43 3.18 4.44
CA HIS A 172 0.99 3.08 4.27
C HIS A 172 0.25 3.91 5.34
N CYS A 173 -0.94 4.36 5.02
CA CYS A 173 -1.85 5.13 5.89
C CYS A 173 -1.15 6.30 6.62
N PHE A 174 -0.25 7.00 5.89
CA PHE A 174 0.55 8.05 6.49
C PHE A 174 -0.33 9.20 7.01
N SER A 175 -0.14 9.52 8.29
CA SER A 175 -0.85 10.62 8.97
C SER A 175 0.04 11.46 9.88
N GLY A 176 1.37 11.34 9.70
CA GLY A 176 2.38 11.99 10.53
C GLY A 176 2.59 13.48 10.24
N SER A 177 3.54 14.09 10.99
CA SER A 177 3.93 15.48 10.81
C SER A 177 4.78 15.69 9.54
N LEU A 178 4.98 16.96 9.16
CA LEU A 178 5.83 17.33 8.02
C LEU A 178 7.27 16.86 8.19
N GLU A 179 7.81 16.92 9.40
CA GLU A 179 9.18 16.50 9.71
C GLU A 179 9.35 14.99 9.51
N ILE A 180 8.35 14.21 9.93
CA ILE A 180 8.32 12.75 9.73
C ILE A 180 8.17 12.42 8.25
N ALA A 181 7.27 13.11 7.54
CA ALA A 181 7.11 12.95 6.09
C ALA A 181 8.44 13.18 5.34
N LYS A 182 9.10 14.31 5.62
CA LYS A 182 10.42 14.63 5.03
C LYS A 182 11.48 13.61 5.36
N THR A 183 11.43 13.01 6.56
CA THR A 183 12.37 11.95 6.96
C THR A 183 12.19 10.71 6.11
N TYR A 184 10.97 10.22 5.93
CA TYR A 184 10.68 9.06 5.08
C TYR A 184 11.02 9.32 3.62
N ILE A 185 10.65 10.49 3.09
CA ILE A 185 10.96 10.88 1.70
C ILE A 185 12.48 10.92 1.46
N LYS A 186 13.25 11.49 2.39
CA LYS A 186 14.73 11.51 2.32
C LYS A 186 15.33 10.10 2.34
N MET A 187 14.68 9.15 2.99
CA MET A 187 15.06 7.74 3.00
C MET A 187 14.63 7.01 1.71
N GLY A 188 13.87 7.65 0.82
CA GLY A 188 13.41 7.10 -0.45
C GLY A 188 12.07 6.38 -0.39
N TYR A 189 11.27 6.62 0.66
CA TYR A 189 9.92 6.09 0.79
C TYR A 189 8.90 7.05 0.20
N TYR A 190 7.80 6.49 -0.28
CA TYR A 190 6.58 7.19 -0.67
C TYR A 190 5.57 7.14 0.48
N LEU A 191 4.62 8.08 0.45
CA LEU A 191 3.58 8.19 1.46
C LEU A 191 2.25 7.72 0.86
N GLY A 192 1.64 6.69 1.45
CA GLY A 192 0.30 6.23 1.15
C GLY A 192 -0.73 7.18 1.75
N ILE A 193 -1.54 7.80 0.90
CA ILE A 193 -2.52 8.81 1.31
C ILE A 193 -3.92 8.28 1.05
N GLY A 194 -4.62 8.00 2.14
CA GLY A 194 -5.98 7.49 2.16
C GLY A 194 -7.03 8.50 2.62
N GLY A 195 -8.23 8.01 2.92
CA GLY A 195 -9.40 8.80 3.32
C GLY A 195 -9.20 9.76 4.48
N VAL A 196 -8.21 9.49 5.35
CA VAL A 196 -7.84 10.34 6.51
C VAL A 196 -7.55 11.79 6.11
N VAL A 197 -7.05 12.03 4.89
CA VAL A 197 -6.77 13.39 4.40
C VAL A 197 -8.01 14.27 4.37
N THR A 198 -9.20 13.67 4.19
CA THR A 198 -10.48 14.40 4.11
C THR A 198 -11.12 14.69 5.48
N PHE A 199 -10.55 14.15 6.58
CA PHE A 199 -11.18 14.24 7.90
C PHE A 199 -11.04 15.64 8.49
N LYS A 200 -12.13 16.17 9.05
CA LYS A 200 -12.21 17.54 9.59
C LYS A 200 -11.08 17.89 10.56
N ASN A 201 -10.65 16.94 11.38
CA ASN A 201 -9.62 17.16 12.40
C ASN A 201 -8.22 16.69 11.95
N SER A 202 -8.07 16.23 10.71
CA SER A 202 -6.78 15.81 10.17
C SER A 202 -5.92 17.03 9.85
N LYS A 203 -4.65 16.98 10.25
CA LYS A 203 -3.64 17.98 9.84
C LYS A 203 -2.88 17.54 8.58
N LEU A 204 -3.23 16.37 8.03
CA LEU A 204 -2.51 15.77 6.91
C LEU A 204 -2.53 16.68 5.67
N GLY A 205 -3.66 17.33 5.38
CA GLY A 205 -3.75 18.28 4.28
C GLY A 205 -2.70 19.40 4.37
N THR A 206 -2.51 19.99 5.56
CA THR A 206 -1.47 21.02 5.79
C THR A 206 -0.06 20.45 5.59
N THR A 207 0.18 19.20 6.03
CA THR A 207 1.45 18.52 5.81
C THR A 207 1.73 18.35 4.32
N LEU A 208 0.73 17.88 3.55
CA LEU A 208 0.85 17.61 2.12
C LEU A 208 1.14 18.86 1.29
N GLN A 209 0.53 20.01 1.61
CA GLN A 209 0.80 21.29 0.93
C GLN A 209 2.29 21.70 0.91
N SER A 210 3.09 21.15 1.81
CA SER A 210 4.54 21.40 1.90
C SER A 210 5.39 20.30 1.25
N LEU A 211 4.77 19.34 0.56
CA LEU A 211 5.41 18.20 -0.09
C LEU A 211 5.13 18.21 -1.59
N SER A 212 5.89 17.45 -2.37
CA SER A 212 5.62 17.23 -3.80
C SER A 212 4.70 16.03 -4.00
N LEU A 213 3.84 16.09 -5.02
CA LEU A 213 3.08 14.95 -5.50
C LEU A 213 3.98 13.78 -5.94
N ASP A 214 5.26 14.03 -6.25
CA ASP A 214 6.24 12.99 -6.60
C ASP A 214 6.53 11.99 -5.47
N ASN A 215 6.04 12.25 -4.26
CA ASN A 215 6.29 11.41 -3.09
C ASN A 215 5.03 10.74 -2.53
N ILE A 216 3.91 10.80 -3.28
CA ILE A 216 2.59 10.37 -2.80
C ILE A 216 2.07 9.24 -3.69
N VAL A 217 1.41 8.25 -3.08
CA VAL A 217 0.54 7.28 -3.75
C VAL A 217 -0.84 7.34 -3.10
N LEU A 218 -1.87 6.91 -3.84
CA LEU A 218 -3.24 6.86 -3.35
C LEU A 218 -3.58 5.47 -2.86
N GLU A 219 -4.30 5.40 -1.76
CA GLU A 219 -4.80 4.16 -1.18
C GLU A 219 -6.14 4.37 -0.49
N THR A 220 -6.83 3.30 -0.17
CA THR A 220 -8.07 3.36 0.63
C THR A 220 -7.90 2.84 2.04
N ASP A 221 -7.06 1.84 2.24
CA ASP A 221 -7.06 0.99 3.43
C ASP A 221 -8.45 0.39 3.67
N SER A 222 -9.16 0.11 2.56
CA SER A 222 -10.52 -0.45 2.65
C SER A 222 -10.49 -1.87 3.22
N PRO A 223 -11.49 -2.23 4.03
CA PRO A 223 -12.80 -1.60 4.24
C PRO A 223 -12.82 -0.45 5.25
N TYR A 224 -11.68 -0.03 5.76
CA TYR A 224 -11.55 0.97 6.82
C TYR A 224 -11.46 2.41 6.24
N LEU A 225 -11.52 3.41 7.12
CA LEU A 225 -11.13 4.79 6.87
C LEU A 225 -11.80 5.48 5.68
N ALA A 226 -13.09 5.15 5.39
CA ALA A 226 -13.83 5.78 4.31
C ALA A 226 -13.71 7.33 4.34
N PRO A 227 -13.42 7.99 3.18
CA PRO A 227 -13.30 9.44 3.11
C PRO A 227 -14.65 10.15 3.36
N VAL A 228 -14.60 11.44 3.69
CA VAL A 228 -15.80 12.29 3.68
C VAL A 228 -16.27 12.43 2.22
N PRO A 229 -17.59 12.30 1.92
CA PRO A 229 -18.72 12.23 2.85
C PRO A 229 -19.10 10.82 3.35
N TYR A 230 -18.36 9.78 2.99
CA TYR A 230 -18.72 8.37 3.25
C TYR A 230 -18.28 7.84 4.63
N ARG A 231 -17.87 8.72 5.54
CA ARG A 231 -17.49 8.33 6.91
C ARG A 231 -18.58 7.49 7.60
N GLY A 232 -18.15 6.36 8.21
CA GLY A 232 -19.06 5.45 8.92
C GLY A 232 -19.70 4.37 8.05
N SER A 233 -19.45 4.38 6.74
CA SER A 233 -19.76 3.25 5.85
C SER A 233 -18.52 2.39 5.58
N LEU A 234 -18.73 1.21 5.06
CA LEU A 234 -17.67 0.34 4.54
C LEU A 234 -16.96 1.08 3.39
N ASN A 235 -15.63 1.18 3.49
CA ASN A 235 -14.83 1.82 2.45
C ASN A 235 -14.64 0.87 1.25
N SER A 236 -14.25 1.41 0.11
CA SER A 236 -13.96 0.63 -1.11
C SER A 236 -13.08 1.44 -2.03
N SER A 237 -12.32 0.78 -2.89
CA SER A 237 -11.43 1.38 -3.89
C SER A 237 -12.12 2.40 -4.80
N LYS A 238 -13.44 2.29 -5.03
CA LYS A 238 -14.22 3.29 -5.77
C LYS A 238 -14.18 4.69 -5.16
N ASN A 239 -13.68 4.83 -3.93
CA ASN A 239 -13.51 6.11 -3.24
C ASN A 239 -12.13 6.77 -3.49
N ILE A 240 -11.21 6.14 -4.23
CA ILE A 240 -9.94 6.77 -4.66
C ILE A 240 -10.14 8.10 -5.38
N PRO A 241 -11.11 8.24 -6.33
CA PRO A 241 -11.38 9.53 -6.97
C PRO A 241 -11.73 10.66 -6.00
N VAL A 242 -12.43 10.35 -4.91
CA VAL A 242 -12.76 11.35 -3.86
C VAL A 242 -11.50 11.84 -3.15
N ILE A 243 -10.56 10.92 -2.87
CA ILE A 243 -9.26 11.25 -2.27
C ILE A 243 -8.43 12.08 -3.26
N ALA A 244 -8.40 11.66 -4.53
CA ALA A 244 -7.69 12.37 -5.60
C ALA A 244 -8.23 13.78 -5.80
N GLU A 245 -9.55 13.97 -5.80
CA GLU A 245 -10.20 15.28 -5.92
C GLU A 245 -9.84 16.20 -4.73
N TYR A 246 -9.86 15.66 -3.52
CA TYR A 246 -9.43 16.41 -2.35
C TYR A 246 -7.97 16.88 -2.46
N ILE A 247 -7.08 15.99 -2.90
CA ILE A 247 -5.65 16.30 -3.11
C ILE A 247 -5.48 17.31 -4.25
N ALA A 248 -6.22 17.18 -5.36
CA ALA A 248 -6.21 18.12 -6.48
C ALA A 248 -6.54 19.55 -6.03
N ASN A 249 -7.62 19.68 -5.24
CA ASN A 249 -8.01 20.97 -4.65
C ASN A 249 -6.95 21.51 -3.68
N LEU A 250 -6.26 20.62 -2.95
CA LEU A 250 -5.23 21.04 -1.99
C LEU A 250 -3.97 21.61 -2.66
N TYR A 251 -3.61 21.06 -3.85
CA TYR A 251 -2.44 21.46 -4.61
C TYR A 251 -2.75 22.47 -5.73
N ASP A 252 -4.02 22.84 -5.93
CA ASP A 252 -4.49 23.69 -7.03
C ASP A 252 -4.10 23.13 -8.41
N VAL A 253 -4.34 21.83 -8.61
CA VAL A 253 -4.07 21.10 -9.85
C VAL A 253 -5.32 20.31 -10.28
N SER A 254 -5.31 19.73 -11.48
CA SER A 254 -6.40 18.86 -11.92
C SER A 254 -6.35 17.46 -11.26
N VAL A 255 -7.50 16.80 -11.15
CA VAL A 255 -7.58 15.39 -10.71
C VAL A 255 -6.77 14.49 -11.63
N GLN A 256 -6.74 14.80 -12.93
CA GLN A 256 -5.94 14.07 -13.91
C GLN A 256 -4.44 14.16 -13.56
N GLU A 257 -3.93 15.33 -13.22
CA GLU A 257 -2.52 15.50 -12.84
C GLU A 257 -2.18 14.71 -11.56
N VAL A 258 -3.06 14.69 -10.55
CA VAL A 258 -2.89 13.85 -9.36
C VAL A 258 -2.85 12.37 -9.76
N ALA A 259 -3.80 11.90 -10.56
CA ALA A 259 -3.88 10.51 -10.99
C ALA A 259 -2.64 10.08 -11.80
N GLU A 260 -2.21 10.90 -12.76
CA GLU A 260 -1.01 10.64 -13.57
C GLU A 260 0.23 10.56 -12.69
N LYS A 261 0.43 11.54 -11.80
CA LYS A 261 1.61 11.64 -10.96
C LYS A 261 1.68 10.48 -9.95
N THR A 262 0.57 10.16 -9.29
CA THR A 262 0.53 9.06 -8.32
C THR A 262 0.69 7.69 -9.00
N THR A 263 0.13 7.51 -10.20
CA THR A 263 0.35 6.32 -11.03
C THR A 263 1.81 6.18 -11.46
N GLU A 264 2.48 7.27 -11.88
CA GLU A 264 3.92 7.25 -12.16
C GLU A 264 4.74 6.82 -10.94
N ASN A 265 4.34 7.28 -9.74
CA ASN A 265 5.01 6.91 -8.50
C ASN A 265 4.86 5.42 -8.22
N VAL A 266 3.65 4.85 -8.37
CA VAL A 266 3.42 3.40 -8.25
C VAL A 266 4.31 2.62 -9.20
N LYS A 267 4.39 3.03 -10.47
CA LYS A 267 5.27 2.39 -11.46
C LYS A 267 6.75 2.44 -11.05
N LYS A 268 7.20 3.55 -10.49
CA LYS A 268 8.59 3.69 -9.99
C LYS A 268 8.87 2.81 -8.77
N ILE A 269 7.90 2.66 -7.87
CA ILE A 269 8.04 1.84 -6.66
C ILE A 269 8.15 0.37 -7.03
N TYR A 270 7.22 -0.11 -7.84
CA TYR A 270 7.04 -1.55 -8.10
C TYR A 270 7.71 -2.02 -9.40
N GLY A 271 8.21 -1.11 -10.25
CA GLY A 271 8.87 -1.45 -11.51
C GLY A 271 7.93 -2.00 -12.60
N ILE A 272 6.67 -1.53 -12.61
CA ILE A 272 5.60 -1.98 -13.52
C ILE A 272 5.23 -0.91 -14.54
#